data_3ea43271036f7c848534ee1a37652b73
#
_entry.id   3ea43271036f7c848534ee1a37652b73
#
_cell.length_a   1.000
_cell.length_b   1.000
_cell.length_c   1.000
_cell.angle_alpha   90.00
_cell.angle_beta   90.00
_cell.angle_gamma   90.00
#
_symmetry.space_group_name_H-M   'P 1'
#
loop_
_entity.id
_entity.type
_entity.pdbx_description
1 polymer ?
#
loop_
_entity_poly.entity_id
_entity_poly.type
_entity_poly.pdbx_seq_one_letter_code
_entity_poly.pdbx_strand_id
1 'polypeptide(L)'
;MKKHLLALSAAAVLLAPQAVGAEGFSINEWSAEGFAMGGARMFAENDAANMAYNPASLTKIQGEKAKISVAYIAPHGKWKADTDGDDIFDDSGRNRVNPAFAPGMYYVKQLNDKEWIGMGTYARFGNMCQFERDSIVATSAFSSRMNGVSLGLNYARKHDEKWSTSVGAEINYVGLQLDKKPNGMPLHIEGTTYALGWNAAANYAFDDKNEVGVVYRSKVKHSMDGDYDFHTPLASWGGGAYGCVTLPESWSLGYGHKFNDKTRMEFNATWTRWSRFDAFDITFSPLFSNPSAGPMEVPQPKHWNDGWRYAIGIEHELSDKYSVMAGIAHDERGIPDDYADFMVPTGERDTYSLGVQYHDKKQTIALALGYMDVGDLNMKKHAGNMYEKAKMHDSYTKIVVLSYQYNF
;
A
#
# COMPACT_ATOMS: atom_id res chain seq x y z
N MET A 1 -2.91 28.38 30.91
CA MET A 1 -3.95 27.41 30.56
C MET A 1 -3.93 26.90 29.12
N LYS A 2 -3.47 27.65 28.10
CA LYS A 2 -3.44 27.20 26.69
C LYS A 2 -2.32 26.20 26.34
N LYS A 3 -1.25 26.09 27.11
CA LYS A 3 -0.10 25.18 26.86
C LYS A 3 -0.35 23.73 27.31
N HIS A 4 -1.32 23.50 28.18
CA HIS A 4 -1.65 22.15 28.69
C HIS A 4 -2.73 21.43 27.88
N LEU A 5 -3.48 22.13 27.01
CA LEU A 5 -4.47 21.49 26.13
C LEU A 5 -3.80 20.78 24.93
N LEU A 6 -2.69 21.29 24.41
CA LEU A 6 -1.95 20.66 23.30
C LEU A 6 -1.20 19.37 23.72
N ALA A 7 -0.76 19.30 24.98
CA ALA A 7 -0.12 18.10 25.52
C ALA A 7 -1.13 16.98 25.84
N LEU A 8 -2.39 17.33 26.16
CA LEU A 8 -3.45 16.33 26.41
C LEU A 8 -4.01 15.71 25.13
N SER A 9 -3.99 16.43 24.00
CA SER A 9 -4.44 15.88 22.72
C SER A 9 -3.47 14.85 22.14
N ALA A 10 -2.15 15.00 22.35
CA ALA A 10 -1.16 14.01 21.96
C ALA A 10 -1.18 12.74 22.83
N ALA A 11 -1.53 12.87 24.12
CA ALA A 11 -1.63 11.75 25.04
C ALA A 11 -2.93 10.94 24.89
N ALA A 12 -4.01 11.53 24.36
CA ALA A 12 -5.28 10.85 24.16
C ALA A 12 -5.27 9.86 22.99
N VAL A 13 -4.34 10.01 22.04
CA VAL A 13 -4.15 9.08 20.89
C VAL A 13 -3.46 7.78 21.33
N LEU A 14 -2.73 7.78 22.45
CA LEU A 14 -2.02 6.60 22.99
C LEU A 14 -2.89 5.66 23.84
N LEU A 15 -4.17 5.97 24.04
CA LEU A 15 -5.10 5.20 24.90
C LEU A 15 -6.38 4.76 24.18
N ALA A 16 -6.41 4.76 22.84
CA ALA A 16 -7.51 4.16 22.10
C ALA A 16 -7.52 2.64 22.30
N PRO A 17 -8.68 2.02 22.56
CA PRO A 17 -8.75 0.56 22.64
C PRO A 17 -8.29 -0.02 21.32
N GLN A 18 -7.50 -1.10 21.39
CA GLN A 18 -6.97 -1.81 20.24
C GLN A 18 -8.11 -2.26 19.30
N ALA A 19 -8.43 -1.44 18.33
CA ALA A 19 -9.24 -1.86 17.20
C ALA A 19 -8.30 -2.62 16.27
N VAL A 20 -8.58 -3.89 16.03
CA VAL A 20 -7.81 -4.76 15.15
C VAL A 20 -8.10 -4.36 13.71
N GLY A 21 -7.14 -3.79 13.01
CA GLY A 21 -7.31 -3.38 11.62
C GLY A 21 -5.96 -3.21 10.89
N ALA A 22 -5.87 -3.22 9.58
CA ALA A 22 -4.58 -3.17 8.85
C ALA A 22 -4.57 -2.36 7.57
N GLU A 23 -3.36 -1.95 7.13
CA GLU A 23 -3.05 -1.48 5.78
C GLU A 23 -2.89 -2.61 4.73
N GLY A 24 -3.12 -3.87 5.07
CA GLY A 24 -3.16 -5.01 4.15
C GLY A 24 -1.99 -5.04 3.16
N PHE A 25 -2.29 -4.89 1.86
CA PHE A 25 -1.31 -4.81 0.78
C PHE A 25 -1.19 -3.40 0.16
N SER A 26 -1.47 -2.34 0.92
CA SER A 26 -1.21 -0.96 0.52
C SER A 26 0.29 -0.67 0.41
N ILE A 27 0.65 0.16 -0.57
CA ILE A 27 2.01 0.65 -0.83
C ILE A 27 2.02 2.16 -0.58
N ASN A 28 3.02 2.65 0.17
CA ASN A 28 3.17 4.06 0.55
C ASN A 28 4.54 4.65 0.15
N GLU A 29 5.39 3.86 -0.50
CA GLU A 29 6.76 4.18 -0.93
C GLU A 29 6.76 4.96 -2.26
N TRP A 30 5.95 6.03 -2.35
CA TRP A 30 5.71 6.79 -3.60
C TRP A 30 6.83 7.78 -3.94
N SER A 31 7.63 8.21 -2.97
CA SER A 31 8.84 9.00 -3.17
C SER A 31 9.84 8.77 -2.04
N ALA A 32 11.12 9.06 -2.28
CA ALA A 32 12.16 8.91 -1.27
C ALA A 32 11.89 9.82 -0.06
N GLU A 33 11.52 11.07 -0.31
CA GLU A 33 11.25 12.04 0.75
C GLU A 33 10.00 11.65 1.56
N GLY A 34 8.95 11.16 0.89
CA GLY A 34 7.74 10.72 1.58
C GLY A 34 7.99 9.47 2.40
N PHE A 35 8.72 8.50 1.84
CA PHE A 35 9.09 7.29 2.57
C PHE A 35 10.02 7.60 3.74
N ALA A 36 11.01 8.50 3.58
CA ALA A 36 11.91 8.92 4.65
C ALA A 36 11.18 9.52 5.85
N MET A 37 10.00 10.12 5.63
CA MET A 37 9.12 10.64 6.68
C MET A 37 8.05 9.63 7.14
N GLY A 38 8.23 8.34 6.91
CA GLY A 38 7.26 7.31 7.25
C GLY A 38 5.94 7.41 6.49
N GLY A 39 5.87 8.18 5.40
CA GLY A 39 4.64 8.50 4.66
C GLY A 39 3.90 9.75 5.19
N ALA A 40 4.35 10.38 6.27
CA ALA A 40 3.82 11.64 6.78
C ALA A 40 4.37 12.82 5.96
N ARG A 41 3.83 13.04 4.74
CA ARG A 41 4.28 14.08 3.80
C ARG A 41 3.11 14.71 3.04
N MET A 42 2.13 15.20 3.77
CA MET A 42 0.96 15.83 3.16
C MET A 42 1.18 17.28 2.74
N PHE A 43 2.19 17.98 3.30
CA PHE A 43 2.33 19.41 3.15
C PHE A 43 3.68 19.82 2.54
N ALA A 44 4.30 18.93 1.78
CA ALA A 44 5.59 19.22 1.15
C ALA A 44 5.52 20.43 0.21
N GLU A 45 6.51 21.31 0.33
CA GLU A 45 6.67 22.43 -0.58
C GLU A 45 7.46 21.99 -1.82
N ASN A 46 7.05 22.46 -3.00
CA ASN A 46 7.76 22.23 -4.25
C ASN A 46 8.03 20.74 -4.59
N ASP A 47 7.20 19.81 -4.13
CA ASP A 47 7.34 18.37 -4.39
C ASP A 47 6.23 17.85 -5.30
N ALA A 48 6.59 17.38 -6.51
CA ALA A 48 5.62 16.83 -7.46
C ALA A 48 4.94 15.54 -6.97
N ALA A 49 5.55 14.81 -6.02
CA ALA A 49 4.94 13.62 -5.41
C ALA A 49 3.75 13.95 -4.49
N ASN A 50 3.44 15.22 -4.22
CA ASN A 50 2.18 15.63 -3.61
C ASN A 50 0.95 15.06 -4.35
N MET A 51 1.07 14.76 -5.65
CA MET A 51 0.07 14.00 -6.40
C MET A 51 -0.38 12.72 -5.68
N ALA A 52 0.57 11.98 -5.11
CA ALA A 52 0.30 10.72 -4.42
C ALA A 52 -0.05 10.91 -2.94
N TYR A 53 0.60 11.85 -2.22
CA TYR A 53 0.37 12.04 -0.80
C TYR A 53 -0.84 12.93 -0.50
N ASN A 54 -0.88 14.14 -1.06
CA ASN A 54 -1.96 15.09 -0.87
C ASN A 54 -2.06 16.06 -2.06
N PRO A 55 -2.96 15.81 -3.02
CA PRO A 55 -3.06 16.65 -4.20
C PRO A 55 -3.48 18.11 -3.94
N ALA A 56 -4.08 18.45 -2.79
CA ALA A 56 -4.32 19.85 -2.46
C ALA A 56 -3.01 20.65 -2.25
N SER A 57 -1.91 19.97 -1.89
CA SER A 57 -0.59 20.56 -1.76
C SER A 57 0.13 20.81 -3.10
N LEU A 58 -0.47 20.48 -4.23
CA LEU A 58 -0.01 20.95 -5.54
C LEU A 58 0.04 22.49 -5.60
N THR A 59 -0.83 23.15 -4.83
CA THR A 59 -0.87 24.62 -4.70
C THR A 59 0.38 25.22 -4.05
N LYS A 60 1.26 24.40 -3.46
CA LYS A 60 2.56 24.78 -2.89
C LYS A 60 3.73 24.68 -3.89
N ILE A 61 3.44 24.29 -5.14
CA ILE A 61 4.45 24.12 -6.19
C ILE A 61 4.57 25.41 -6.99
N GLN A 62 5.80 25.89 -7.18
CA GLN A 62 6.11 27.01 -8.02
C GLN A 62 6.55 26.51 -9.40
N GLY A 63 5.91 27.07 -10.46
CA GLY A 63 6.24 26.77 -11.84
C GLY A 63 5.86 25.37 -12.28
N GLU A 64 6.81 24.65 -12.87
CA GLU A 64 6.60 23.35 -13.50
C GLU A 64 7.66 22.37 -13.02
N LYS A 65 7.23 21.12 -12.67
CA LYS A 65 8.13 20.10 -12.14
C LYS A 65 7.79 18.73 -12.68
N ALA A 66 8.86 17.95 -12.94
CA ALA A 66 8.74 16.52 -13.23
C ALA A 66 9.58 15.72 -12.22
N LYS A 67 9.03 14.62 -11.71
CA LYS A 67 9.70 13.76 -10.73
C LYS A 67 9.56 12.30 -11.14
N ILE A 68 10.64 11.55 -10.95
CA ILE A 68 10.65 10.09 -11.01
C ILE A 68 11.13 9.55 -9.67
N SER A 69 10.52 8.46 -9.24
CA SER A 69 10.88 7.75 -8.02
C SER A 69 10.90 6.26 -8.28
N VAL A 70 11.79 5.52 -7.62
CA VAL A 70 11.82 4.06 -7.66
C VAL A 70 12.06 3.53 -6.26
N ALA A 71 11.14 2.72 -5.76
CA ALA A 71 11.30 1.97 -4.54
C ALA A 71 11.76 0.54 -4.86
N TYR A 72 12.85 0.10 -4.23
CA TYR A 72 13.31 -1.28 -4.16
C TYR A 72 12.81 -1.87 -2.85
N ILE A 73 11.98 -2.91 -2.92
CA ILE A 73 11.27 -3.53 -1.80
C ILE A 73 11.70 -5.00 -1.71
N ALA A 74 12.37 -5.38 -0.65
CA ALA A 74 12.93 -6.71 -0.43
C ALA A 74 12.30 -7.38 0.81
N PRO A 75 11.16 -8.06 0.66
CA PRO A 75 10.49 -8.74 1.76
C PRO A 75 11.21 -10.06 2.12
N HIS A 76 11.19 -10.37 3.42
CA HIS A 76 11.69 -11.60 4.02
C HIS A 76 10.64 -12.12 5.00
N GLY A 77 10.61 -13.43 5.22
CA GLY A 77 9.73 -14.04 6.21
C GLY A 77 9.94 -15.55 6.25
N LYS A 78 9.61 -16.15 7.37
CA LYS A 78 9.60 -17.61 7.57
C LYS A 78 8.18 -18.07 7.84
N TRP A 79 7.93 -19.33 7.51
CA TRP A 79 6.68 -19.98 7.85
C TRP A 79 6.94 -21.32 8.55
N LYS A 80 5.97 -21.76 9.32
CA LYS A 80 5.90 -23.09 9.89
C LYS A 80 4.46 -23.59 9.89
N ALA A 81 4.27 -24.90 9.78
CA ALA A 81 2.96 -25.54 9.71
C ALA A 81 2.91 -26.79 10.57
N ASP A 82 1.76 -27.04 11.17
CA ASP A 82 1.37 -28.27 11.83
C ASP A 82 0.51 -29.04 10.82
N THR A 83 0.94 -30.24 10.46
CA THR A 83 0.31 -31.02 9.37
C THR A 83 -0.64 -32.09 9.87
N ASP A 84 -0.56 -32.52 11.12
CA ASP A 84 -1.35 -33.61 11.70
C ASP A 84 -2.27 -33.20 12.87
N GLY A 85 -2.13 -31.96 13.37
CA GLY A 85 -3.02 -31.40 14.38
C GLY A 85 -2.63 -31.73 15.83
N ASP A 86 -1.38 -32.11 16.06
CA ASP A 86 -0.86 -32.42 17.40
C ASP A 86 -0.33 -31.17 18.15
N ASP A 87 -0.52 -29.99 17.58
CA ASP A 87 -0.05 -28.68 18.04
C ASP A 87 1.49 -28.47 17.92
N ILE A 88 2.20 -29.37 17.28
CA ILE A 88 3.63 -29.26 16.97
C ILE A 88 3.79 -28.82 15.51
N PHE A 89 4.63 -27.81 15.27
CA PHE A 89 4.97 -27.42 13.90
C PHE A 89 6.05 -28.37 13.37
N ASP A 90 5.68 -29.21 12.42
CA ASP A 90 6.51 -30.29 11.85
C ASP A 90 7.03 -30.01 10.44
N ASP A 91 6.52 -28.94 9.77
CA ASP A 91 7.05 -28.43 8.50
C ASP A 91 7.36 -26.92 8.59
N SER A 92 8.35 -26.47 7.84
CA SER A 92 8.79 -25.07 7.87
C SER A 92 9.55 -24.66 6.61
N GLY A 93 9.57 -23.36 6.32
CA GLY A 93 10.31 -22.80 5.21
C GLY A 93 10.36 -21.28 5.27
N ARG A 94 10.59 -20.66 4.10
CA ARG A 94 10.74 -19.21 4.01
C ARG A 94 10.08 -18.63 2.76
N ASN A 95 9.78 -17.34 2.81
CA ASN A 95 9.44 -16.57 1.63
C ASN A 95 10.70 -16.44 0.74
N ARG A 96 10.58 -16.87 -0.51
CA ARG A 96 11.67 -16.88 -1.51
C ARG A 96 11.47 -15.84 -2.60
N VAL A 97 10.56 -14.91 -2.39
CA VAL A 97 10.24 -13.89 -3.38
C VAL A 97 11.47 -13.03 -3.69
N ASN A 98 11.66 -12.72 -4.97
CA ASN A 98 12.64 -11.73 -5.40
C ASN A 98 12.18 -10.31 -5.03
N PRO A 99 13.11 -9.39 -4.76
CA PRO A 99 12.76 -8.00 -4.52
C PRO A 99 11.95 -7.39 -5.67
N ALA A 100 11.02 -6.49 -5.32
CA ALA A 100 10.18 -5.76 -6.26
C ALA A 100 10.69 -4.34 -6.48
N PHE A 101 10.33 -3.77 -7.64
CA PHE A 101 10.50 -2.36 -7.93
C PHE A 101 9.13 -1.70 -8.09
N ALA A 102 8.87 -0.62 -7.34
CA ALA A 102 7.68 0.20 -7.47
C ALA A 102 8.06 1.59 -7.99
N PRO A 103 7.84 1.86 -9.29
CA PRO A 103 8.11 3.17 -9.87
C PRO A 103 6.98 4.16 -9.59
N GLY A 104 7.34 5.45 -9.44
CA GLY A 104 6.44 6.58 -9.43
C GLY A 104 6.93 7.65 -10.41
N MET A 105 6.02 8.27 -11.16
CA MET A 105 6.33 9.37 -12.07
C MET A 105 5.28 10.46 -11.89
N TYR A 106 5.73 11.70 -11.80
CA TYR A 106 4.87 12.84 -11.51
C TYR A 106 5.23 14.01 -12.40
N TYR A 107 4.23 14.70 -12.89
CA TYR A 107 4.35 15.98 -13.57
C TYR A 107 3.32 16.93 -13.00
N VAL A 108 3.77 18.12 -12.60
CA VAL A 108 2.90 19.16 -12.07
C VAL A 108 3.23 20.49 -12.71
N LYS A 109 2.19 21.23 -13.06
CA LYS A 109 2.29 22.55 -13.65
C LYS A 109 1.37 23.53 -12.96
N GLN A 110 1.94 24.66 -12.54
CA GLN A 110 1.20 25.83 -12.13
C GLN A 110 0.63 26.52 -13.38
N LEU A 111 -0.68 26.68 -13.44
CA LEU A 111 -1.37 27.34 -14.57
C LEU A 111 -1.44 28.86 -14.37
N ASN A 112 -1.64 29.28 -13.13
CA ASN A 112 -1.66 30.67 -12.68
C ASN A 112 -1.49 30.70 -11.14
N ASP A 113 -1.60 31.86 -10.50
CA ASP A 113 -1.39 32.05 -9.07
C ASP A 113 -2.38 31.26 -8.17
N LYS A 114 -3.46 30.71 -8.75
CA LYS A 114 -4.52 30.02 -8.01
C LYS A 114 -4.79 28.60 -8.46
N GLU A 115 -4.21 28.13 -9.57
CA GLU A 115 -4.63 26.88 -10.21
C GLU A 115 -3.43 26.05 -10.66
N TRP A 116 -3.51 24.73 -10.42
CA TRP A 116 -2.50 23.75 -10.78
C TRP A 116 -3.16 22.51 -11.39
N ILE A 117 -2.43 21.88 -12.28
CA ILE A 117 -2.72 20.53 -12.76
C ILE A 117 -1.54 19.62 -12.45
N GLY A 118 -1.86 18.37 -12.14
CA GLY A 118 -0.86 17.33 -11.93
C GLY A 118 -1.30 16.02 -12.58
N MET A 119 -0.33 15.29 -13.14
CA MET A 119 -0.48 13.94 -13.65
C MET A 119 0.60 13.06 -13.05
N GLY A 120 0.26 11.83 -12.68
CA GLY A 120 1.28 10.93 -12.12
C GLY A 120 0.87 9.47 -12.13
N THR A 121 1.89 8.61 -12.14
CA THR A 121 1.72 7.16 -11.94
C THR A 121 2.35 6.75 -10.64
N TYR A 122 1.68 5.91 -9.87
CA TYR A 122 2.14 5.36 -8.60
C TYR A 122 1.37 4.09 -8.24
N ALA A 123 1.97 3.23 -7.43
CA ALA A 123 1.31 2.03 -6.93
C ALA A 123 0.56 2.37 -5.63
N ARG A 124 -0.74 2.10 -5.58
CA ARG A 124 -1.52 2.17 -4.33
C ARG A 124 -1.55 0.84 -3.60
N PHE A 125 -1.55 -0.24 -4.37
CA PHE A 125 -1.67 -1.61 -3.86
C PHE A 125 -0.69 -2.52 -4.59
N GLY A 126 -0.14 -3.49 -3.86
CA GLY A 126 0.73 -4.50 -4.40
C GLY A 126 1.03 -5.58 -3.38
N ASN A 127 1.13 -6.82 -3.85
CA ASN A 127 1.50 -7.96 -3.04
C ASN A 127 2.42 -8.87 -3.83
N MET A 128 3.39 -9.45 -3.15
CA MET A 128 4.23 -10.46 -3.74
C MET A 128 4.78 -11.40 -2.67
N CYS A 129 4.45 -12.68 -2.80
CA CYS A 129 5.04 -13.74 -2.01
C CYS A 129 5.35 -14.96 -2.88
N GLN A 130 6.34 -15.73 -2.47
CA GLN A 130 6.72 -16.97 -3.12
C GLN A 130 7.29 -17.93 -2.08
N PHE A 131 6.77 -19.15 -2.05
CA PHE A 131 7.18 -20.22 -1.16
C PHE A 131 7.69 -21.40 -1.96
N GLU A 132 8.19 -22.42 -1.28
CA GLU A 132 8.59 -23.66 -1.93
C GLU A 132 7.39 -24.35 -2.58
N ARG A 133 7.52 -24.70 -3.87
CA ARG A 133 6.44 -25.30 -4.66
C ARG A 133 5.99 -26.65 -4.10
N ASP A 134 6.88 -27.38 -3.44
CA ASP A 134 6.62 -28.73 -2.93
C ASP A 134 6.44 -28.76 -1.41
N SER A 135 6.27 -27.59 -0.78
CA SER A 135 5.93 -27.46 0.63
C SER A 135 4.43 -27.68 0.87
N ILE A 136 4.08 -27.97 2.13
CA ILE A 136 2.68 -28.14 2.53
C ILE A 136 1.86 -26.86 2.35
N VAL A 137 2.47 -25.69 2.52
CA VAL A 137 1.79 -24.39 2.35
C VAL A 137 1.44 -24.08 0.90
N ALA A 138 2.04 -24.79 -0.08
CA ALA A 138 1.67 -24.68 -1.48
C ALA A 138 0.22 -25.08 -1.76
N THR A 139 -0.41 -25.81 -0.85
CA THR A 139 -1.84 -26.15 -0.93
C THR A 139 -2.74 -24.92 -0.74
N SER A 140 -2.26 -23.91 0.00
CA SER A 140 -2.89 -22.58 0.14
C SER A 140 -2.47 -21.64 -1.01
N ALA A 141 -1.17 -21.31 -1.07
CA ALA A 141 -0.54 -20.62 -2.20
C ALA A 141 0.98 -20.80 -2.11
N PHE A 142 1.66 -21.07 -3.24
CA PHE A 142 3.12 -21.04 -3.30
C PHE A 142 3.65 -19.82 -4.06
N SER A 143 2.81 -19.14 -4.84
CA SER A 143 3.12 -17.85 -5.43
C SER A 143 1.83 -17.03 -5.51
N SER A 144 1.89 -15.80 -5.05
CA SER A 144 0.84 -14.80 -5.21
C SER A 144 1.47 -13.48 -5.58
N ARG A 145 0.94 -12.85 -6.61
CA ARG A 145 1.41 -11.54 -7.09
C ARG A 145 0.24 -10.67 -7.46
N MET A 146 0.24 -9.46 -6.92
CA MET A 146 -0.65 -8.38 -7.36
C MET A 146 0.21 -7.18 -7.75
N ASN A 147 0.09 -6.74 -8.99
CA ASN A 147 0.74 -5.54 -9.50
C ASN A 147 -0.34 -4.49 -9.73
N GLY A 148 -0.40 -3.47 -8.87
CA GLY A 148 -1.33 -2.36 -8.99
C GLY A 148 -0.61 -1.08 -9.40
N VAL A 149 -1.08 -0.42 -10.46
CA VAL A 149 -0.58 0.89 -10.89
C VAL A 149 -1.76 1.83 -11.14
N SER A 150 -1.69 3.02 -10.57
CA SER A 150 -2.67 4.08 -10.78
C SER A 150 -2.07 5.19 -11.66
N LEU A 151 -2.80 5.62 -12.67
CA LEU A 151 -2.56 6.85 -13.41
C LEU A 151 -3.58 7.88 -12.94
N GLY A 152 -3.12 8.91 -12.23
CA GLY A 152 -3.94 9.98 -11.69
C GLY A 152 -3.80 11.28 -12.46
N LEU A 153 -4.92 12.01 -12.56
CA LEU A 153 -4.99 13.39 -13.04
C LEU A 153 -5.71 14.22 -11.99
N ASN A 154 -5.07 15.28 -11.50
CA ASN A 154 -5.62 16.16 -10.46
C ASN A 154 -5.62 17.61 -10.92
N TYR A 155 -6.69 18.31 -10.54
CA TYR A 155 -6.78 19.76 -10.55
C TYR A 155 -6.78 20.26 -9.11
N ALA A 156 -5.93 21.24 -8.80
CA ALA A 156 -5.87 21.87 -7.49
C ALA A 156 -6.06 23.39 -7.59
N ARG A 157 -6.69 23.95 -6.56
CA ARG A 157 -6.99 25.39 -6.48
C ARG A 157 -6.67 25.95 -5.11
N LYS A 158 -5.94 27.07 -5.09
CA LYS A 158 -5.73 27.95 -3.94
C LYS A 158 -6.88 28.96 -3.91
N HIS A 159 -7.74 28.90 -2.90
CA HIS A 159 -8.88 29.82 -2.76
C HIS A 159 -8.44 31.14 -2.16
N ASP A 160 -7.61 31.06 -1.11
CA ASP A 160 -6.99 32.17 -0.42
C ASP A 160 -5.67 31.70 0.23
N GLU A 161 -5.08 32.51 1.12
CA GLU A 161 -3.81 32.17 1.80
C GLU A 161 -3.93 30.97 2.77
N LYS A 162 -5.16 30.60 3.15
CA LYS A 162 -5.42 29.53 4.11
C LYS A 162 -5.98 28.27 3.49
N TRP A 163 -6.81 28.38 2.45
CA TRP A 163 -7.55 27.27 1.87
C TRP A 163 -7.05 26.84 0.50
N SER A 164 -6.79 25.57 0.35
CA SER A 164 -6.60 24.93 -0.94
C SER A 164 -7.38 23.61 -1.03
N THR A 165 -7.81 23.28 -2.24
CA THR A 165 -8.54 22.03 -2.53
C THR A 165 -8.02 21.37 -3.79
N SER A 166 -8.28 20.08 -3.94
CA SER A 166 -8.04 19.35 -5.18
C SER A 166 -9.11 18.29 -5.40
N VAL A 167 -9.34 17.99 -6.68
CA VAL A 167 -10.14 16.86 -7.14
C VAL A 167 -9.40 16.17 -8.28
N GLY A 168 -9.50 14.85 -8.34
CA GLY A 168 -8.82 14.07 -9.37
C GLY A 168 -9.55 12.80 -9.75
N ALA A 169 -9.23 12.31 -10.94
CA ALA A 169 -9.63 11.01 -11.46
C ALA A 169 -8.42 10.08 -11.56
N GLU A 170 -8.64 8.79 -11.36
CA GLU A 170 -7.60 7.76 -11.43
C GLU A 170 -8.07 6.60 -12.32
N ILE A 171 -7.19 6.16 -13.22
CA ILE A 171 -7.31 4.87 -13.90
C ILE A 171 -6.42 3.90 -13.15
N ASN A 172 -6.99 2.84 -12.60
CA ASN A 172 -6.27 1.84 -11.83
C ASN A 172 -6.15 0.56 -12.67
N TYR A 173 -4.92 0.11 -12.91
CA TYR A 173 -4.60 -1.20 -13.46
C TYR A 173 -4.29 -2.16 -12.33
N VAL A 174 -4.79 -3.38 -12.40
CA VAL A 174 -4.42 -4.49 -11.54
C VAL A 174 -4.18 -5.73 -12.38
N GLY A 175 -2.99 -6.33 -12.20
CA GLY A 175 -2.68 -7.67 -12.67
C GLY A 175 -2.53 -8.61 -11.48
N LEU A 176 -3.19 -9.76 -11.51
CA LEU A 176 -3.11 -10.82 -10.51
C LEU A 176 -2.53 -12.08 -11.10
N GLN A 177 -1.72 -12.77 -10.30
CA GLN A 177 -1.23 -14.12 -10.56
C GLN A 177 -1.25 -14.91 -9.25
N LEU A 178 -1.84 -16.09 -9.28
CA LEU A 178 -1.93 -16.99 -8.15
C LEU A 178 -1.57 -18.42 -8.58
N ASP A 179 -0.58 -18.99 -7.90
CA ASP A 179 -0.17 -20.36 -8.07
C ASP A 179 -0.38 -21.12 -6.76
N LYS A 180 -1.13 -22.22 -6.80
CA LYS A 180 -1.37 -23.09 -5.64
C LYS A 180 -1.48 -24.55 -6.03
N LYS A 181 -1.50 -25.43 -5.03
CA LYS A 181 -1.67 -26.88 -5.23
C LYS A 181 -2.79 -27.44 -4.34
N PRO A 182 -4.06 -27.04 -4.52
CA PRO A 182 -5.15 -27.58 -3.71
C PRO A 182 -5.18 -29.11 -3.81
N ASN A 183 -5.18 -29.79 -2.66
CA ASN A 183 -5.06 -31.25 -2.58
C ASN A 183 -3.84 -31.80 -3.36
N GLY A 184 -2.74 -31.05 -3.43
CA GLY A 184 -1.50 -31.43 -4.13
C GLY A 184 -1.53 -31.26 -5.66
N MET A 185 -2.61 -30.79 -6.24
CA MET A 185 -2.78 -30.63 -7.70
C MET A 185 -2.47 -29.19 -8.14
N PRO A 186 -1.52 -28.97 -9.08
CA PRO A 186 -1.15 -27.64 -9.54
C PRO A 186 -2.31 -26.88 -10.18
N LEU A 187 -2.54 -25.67 -9.71
CA LEU A 187 -3.48 -24.69 -10.24
C LEU A 187 -2.77 -23.36 -10.41
N HIS A 188 -2.78 -22.84 -11.64
CA HIS A 188 -2.35 -21.50 -11.99
C HIS A 188 -3.56 -20.65 -12.36
N ILE A 189 -3.61 -19.41 -11.92
CA ILE A 189 -4.66 -18.45 -12.26
C ILE A 189 -3.96 -17.11 -12.52
N GLU A 190 -4.31 -16.47 -13.64
CA GLU A 190 -3.89 -15.10 -13.92
C GLU A 190 -5.01 -14.27 -14.51
N GLY A 191 -4.96 -12.96 -14.33
CA GLY A 191 -5.94 -12.05 -14.90
C GLY A 191 -5.54 -10.59 -14.72
N THR A 192 -6.11 -9.74 -15.56
CA THR A 192 -5.87 -8.30 -15.55
C THR A 192 -7.17 -7.52 -15.61
N THR A 193 -7.13 -6.27 -15.13
CA THR A 193 -8.30 -5.41 -15.17
C THR A 193 -7.91 -3.94 -15.07
N TYR A 194 -8.80 -3.07 -15.59
CA TYR A 194 -8.77 -1.63 -15.41
C TYR A 194 -10.04 -1.17 -14.74
N ALA A 195 -9.93 -0.21 -13.82
CA ALA A 195 -11.07 0.39 -13.17
C ALA A 195 -10.85 1.86 -12.86
N LEU A 196 -11.95 2.62 -12.73
CA LEU A 196 -11.90 4.05 -12.47
C LEU A 196 -12.05 4.32 -10.97
N GLY A 197 -11.25 5.25 -10.48
CA GLY A 197 -11.32 5.82 -9.16
C GLY A 197 -11.30 7.34 -9.21
N TRP A 198 -11.46 7.96 -8.07
CA TRP A 198 -11.35 9.40 -7.90
C TRP A 198 -10.80 9.75 -6.52
N ASN A 199 -10.31 10.97 -6.38
CA ASN A 199 -9.85 11.50 -5.11
C ASN A 199 -10.29 12.96 -4.93
N ALA A 200 -10.32 13.39 -3.67
CA ALA A 200 -10.52 14.77 -3.30
C ALA A 200 -9.64 15.11 -2.10
N ALA A 201 -9.16 16.33 -2.02
CA ALA A 201 -8.32 16.77 -0.93
C ALA A 201 -8.60 18.23 -0.57
N ALA A 202 -8.35 18.59 0.68
CA ALA A 202 -8.41 19.96 1.17
C ALA A 202 -7.33 20.20 2.22
N ASN A 203 -6.76 21.39 2.22
CA ASN A 203 -5.83 21.89 3.23
C ASN A 203 -6.34 23.19 3.85
N TYR A 204 -6.03 23.36 5.12
CA TYR A 204 -6.26 24.60 5.84
C TYR A 204 -5.04 24.99 6.67
N ALA A 205 -4.47 26.15 6.40
CA ALA A 205 -3.40 26.75 7.18
C ALA A 205 -4.00 27.66 8.27
N PHE A 206 -3.79 27.31 9.53
CA PHE A 206 -4.20 28.17 10.67
C PHE A 206 -3.35 29.45 10.71
N ASP A 207 -2.06 29.27 10.50
CA ASP A 207 -1.02 30.27 10.46
C ASP A 207 0.18 29.76 9.62
N ASP A 208 1.27 30.50 9.57
CA ASP A 208 2.48 30.17 8.79
C ASP A 208 3.21 28.91 9.28
N LYS A 209 2.84 28.39 10.46
CA LYS A 209 3.49 27.22 11.08
C LYS A 209 2.61 25.99 11.20
N ASN A 210 1.29 26.17 11.19
CA ASN A 210 0.36 25.11 11.52
C ASN A 210 -0.66 24.92 10.40
N GLU A 211 -0.77 23.71 9.90
CA GLU A 211 -1.73 23.37 8.87
C GLU A 211 -2.31 21.97 9.08
N VAL A 212 -3.52 21.77 8.60
CA VAL A 212 -4.20 20.47 8.56
C VAL A 212 -4.65 20.17 7.15
N GLY A 213 -4.77 18.88 6.84
CA GLY A 213 -5.24 18.42 5.55
C GLY A 213 -6.06 17.15 5.66
N VAL A 214 -6.92 16.95 4.68
CA VAL A 214 -7.71 15.75 4.50
C VAL A 214 -7.59 15.29 3.06
N VAL A 215 -7.43 13.99 2.86
CA VAL A 215 -7.45 13.35 1.54
C VAL A 215 -8.42 12.17 1.59
N TYR A 216 -9.33 12.13 0.64
CA TYR A 216 -10.19 10.98 0.36
C TYR A 216 -9.78 10.32 -0.95
N ARG A 217 -9.69 9.00 -0.96
CA ARG A 217 -9.52 8.19 -2.17
C ARG A 217 -10.65 7.17 -2.25
N SER A 218 -11.32 7.11 -3.38
CA SER A 218 -12.45 6.22 -3.57
C SER A 218 -12.03 4.75 -3.59
N LYS A 219 -12.97 3.89 -3.21
CA LYS A 219 -12.89 2.47 -3.55
C LYS A 219 -12.82 2.27 -5.06
N VAL A 220 -12.19 1.18 -5.48
CA VAL A 220 -12.08 0.80 -6.89
C VAL A 220 -12.53 -0.65 -7.03
N LYS A 221 -13.61 -0.90 -7.76
CA LYS A 221 -14.10 -2.24 -8.03
C LYS A 221 -13.48 -2.74 -9.33
N HIS A 222 -12.70 -3.80 -9.23
CA HIS A 222 -12.07 -4.49 -10.33
C HIS A 222 -12.86 -5.75 -10.66
N SER A 223 -13.31 -5.86 -11.91
CA SER A 223 -13.85 -7.11 -12.46
C SER A 223 -12.75 -7.71 -13.32
N MET A 224 -12.21 -8.82 -12.88
CA MET A 224 -11.05 -9.46 -13.49
C MET A 224 -11.52 -10.48 -14.51
N ASP A 225 -10.86 -10.47 -15.64
CA ASP A 225 -10.98 -11.46 -16.71
C ASP A 225 -9.59 -12.06 -16.96
N GLY A 226 -9.50 -13.37 -16.99
CA GLY A 226 -8.25 -14.08 -17.08
C GLY A 226 -8.42 -15.55 -17.39
N ASP A 227 -7.35 -16.29 -17.18
CA ASP A 227 -7.25 -17.70 -17.50
C ASP A 227 -6.83 -18.54 -16.30
N TYR A 228 -7.14 -19.84 -16.35
CA TYR A 228 -6.60 -20.81 -15.42
C TYR A 228 -6.05 -22.03 -16.14
N ASP A 229 -5.03 -22.66 -15.54
CA ASP A 229 -4.50 -23.97 -15.88
C ASP A 229 -4.52 -24.87 -14.65
N PHE A 230 -5.15 -26.01 -14.75
CA PHE A 230 -5.26 -26.99 -13.68
C PHE A 230 -4.73 -28.34 -14.13
N HIS A 231 -3.84 -28.94 -13.37
CA HIS A 231 -3.20 -30.20 -13.70
C HIS A 231 -3.49 -31.27 -12.66
N THR A 232 -3.90 -32.45 -13.15
CA THR A 232 -4.02 -33.66 -12.33
C THR A 232 -3.13 -34.75 -12.93
N PRO A 233 -2.89 -35.86 -12.22
CA PRO A 233 -2.15 -37.01 -12.80
C PRO A 233 -2.77 -37.62 -14.05
N LEU A 234 -4.07 -37.40 -14.30
CA LEU A 234 -4.80 -38.00 -15.40
C LEU A 234 -5.00 -37.06 -16.58
N ALA A 235 -5.06 -35.77 -16.37
CA ALA A 235 -5.35 -34.76 -17.40
C ALA A 235 -4.97 -33.34 -16.98
N SER A 236 -4.89 -32.46 -17.98
CA SER A 236 -4.74 -31.02 -17.80
C SER A 236 -5.94 -30.30 -18.38
N TRP A 237 -6.40 -29.27 -17.70
CA TRP A 237 -7.52 -28.41 -18.11
C TRP A 237 -7.13 -26.96 -18.03
N GLY A 238 -7.66 -26.16 -18.93
CA GLY A 238 -7.53 -24.71 -18.93
C GLY A 238 -8.83 -24.07 -19.43
N GLY A 239 -8.99 -22.80 -19.12
CA GLY A 239 -10.15 -22.03 -19.52
C GLY A 239 -10.18 -20.66 -18.86
N GLY A 240 -11.28 -19.92 -19.04
CA GLY A 240 -11.46 -18.61 -18.46
C GLY A 240 -11.65 -18.66 -16.94
N ALA A 241 -11.01 -17.71 -16.24
CA ALA A 241 -11.16 -17.48 -14.82
C ALA A 241 -11.64 -16.03 -14.59
N TYR A 242 -12.73 -15.88 -13.85
CA TYR A 242 -13.37 -14.60 -13.62
C TYR A 242 -13.45 -14.32 -12.12
N GLY A 243 -13.22 -13.06 -11.72
CA GLY A 243 -13.34 -12.69 -10.32
C GLY A 243 -13.56 -11.21 -10.13
N CYS A 244 -14.02 -10.84 -8.93
CA CYS A 244 -14.17 -9.44 -8.56
C CYS A 244 -13.36 -9.15 -7.30
N VAL A 245 -12.62 -8.05 -7.31
CA VAL A 245 -11.95 -7.52 -6.12
C VAL A 245 -12.30 -6.05 -5.95
N THR A 246 -12.68 -5.67 -4.74
CA THR A 246 -12.90 -4.26 -4.41
C THR A 246 -11.73 -3.77 -3.56
N LEU A 247 -10.90 -2.91 -4.14
CA LEU A 247 -9.86 -2.21 -3.41
C LEU A 247 -10.48 -1.08 -2.60
N PRO A 248 -10.06 -0.90 -1.32
CA PRO A 248 -10.76 -0.05 -0.37
C PRO A 248 -10.65 1.45 -0.66
N GLU A 249 -11.65 2.19 -0.20
CA GLU A 249 -11.55 3.62 0.03
C GLU A 249 -10.69 3.93 1.25
N SER A 250 -10.07 5.11 1.26
CA SER A 250 -9.29 5.59 2.40
C SER A 250 -9.54 7.08 2.69
N TRP A 251 -9.41 7.43 3.96
CA TRP A 251 -9.37 8.79 4.47
C TRP A 251 -8.06 9.04 5.19
N SER A 252 -7.30 10.04 4.76
CA SER A 252 -6.07 10.45 5.42
C SER A 252 -6.27 11.83 6.03
N LEU A 253 -5.90 11.97 7.29
CA LEU A 253 -5.85 13.22 8.03
C LEU A 253 -4.40 13.54 8.33
N GLY A 254 -3.99 14.78 8.10
CA GLY A 254 -2.63 15.23 8.38
C GLY A 254 -2.60 16.51 9.22
N TYR A 255 -1.55 16.63 10.00
CA TYR A 255 -1.18 17.86 10.69
C TYR A 255 0.29 18.14 10.45
N GLY A 256 0.60 19.34 9.96
CA GLY A 256 1.95 19.84 9.74
C GLY A 256 2.29 20.96 10.71
N HIS A 257 3.52 20.92 11.26
CA HIS A 257 4.05 21.95 12.14
C HIS A 257 5.46 22.36 11.75
N LYS A 258 5.70 23.66 11.53
CA LYS A 258 7.02 24.26 11.35
C LYS A 258 7.52 24.80 12.69
N PHE A 259 8.53 24.15 13.27
CA PHE A 259 9.17 24.66 14.49
C PHE A 259 9.91 25.98 14.21
N ASN A 260 10.57 26.02 13.07
CA ASN A 260 11.29 27.16 12.52
C ASN A 260 11.44 26.99 10.99
N ASP A 261 12.16 27.90 10.33
CA ASP A 261 12.34 27.88 8.86
C ASP A 261 13.08 26.64 8.34
N LYS A 262 13.79 25.89 9.21
CA LYS A 262 14.59 24.72 8.85
C LYS A 262 14.02 23.39 9.30
N THR A 263 13.08 23.39 10.23
CA THR A 263 12.61 22.15 10.86
C THR A 263 11.11 22.09 10.82
N ARG A 264 10.58 21.04 10.20
CA ARG A 264 9.15 20.73 10.18
C ARG A 264 8.89 19.28 10.59
N MET A 265 7.72 19.05 11.13
CA MET A 265 7.19 17.75 11.48
C MET A 265 5.80 17.60 10.90
N GLU A 266 5.49 16.39 10.46
CA GLU A 266 4.14 16.03 10.02
C GLU A 266 3.68 14.78 10.75
N PHE A 267 2.37 14.74 11.04
CA PHE A 267 1.66 13.57 11.54
C PHE A 267 0.52 13.24 10.58
N ASN A 268 0.39 11.97 10.24
CA ASN A 268 -0.70 11.46 9.41
C ASN A 268 -1.41 10.30 10.10
N ALA A 269 -2.74 10.28 10.00
CA ALA A 269 -3.57 9.14 10.32
C ALA A 269 -4.41 8.78 9.09
N THR A 270 -4.25 7.57 8.57
CA THR A 270 -5.01 7.06 7.43
C THR A 270 -5.90 5.91 7.88
N TRP A 271 -7.21 6.06 7.69
CA TRP A 271 -8.18 4.99 7.83
C TRP A 271 -8.45 4.36 6.46
N THR A 272 -8.34 3.04 6.36
CA THR A 272 -8.60 2.28 5.14
C THR A 272 -9.72 1.27 5.40
N ARG A 273 -10.76 1.30 4.56
CA ARG A 273 -11.93 0.44 4.71
C ARG A 273 -11.70 -0.95 4.12
N TRP A 274 -10.82 -1.73 4.76
CA TRP A 274 -10.47 -3.07 4.32
C TRP A 274 -11.62 -4.07 4.39
N SER A 275 -12.70 -3.80 5.13
CA SER A 275 -13.95 -4.56 5.07
C SER A 275 -14.60 -4.61 3.67
N ARG A 276 -14.11 -3.81 2.71
CA ARG A 276 -14.46 -3.93 1.29
C ARG A 276 -13.83 -5.16 0.61
N PHE A 277 -12.71 -5.65 1.14
CA PHE A 277 -12.09 -6.90 0.72
C PHE A 277 -12.70 -8.07 1.50
N ASP A 278 -14.00 -8.26 1.29
CA ASP A 278 -14.80 -9.25 2.00
C ASP A 278 -14.64 -10.66 1.42
N ALA A 279 -14.52 -10.76 0.11
CA ALA A 279 -14.24 -12.01 -0.60
C ALA A 279 -13.44 -11.76 -1.89
N PHE A 280 -12.75 -12.79 -2.34
CA PHE A 280 -12.13 -12.88 -3.66
C PHE A 280 -12.58 -14.18 -4.33
N ASP A 281 -13.89 -14.25 -4.66
CA ASP A 281 -14.47 -15.42 -5.28
C ASP A 281 -14.02 -15.55 -6.74
N ILE A 282 -13.67 -16.76 -7.15
CA ILE A 282 -13.19 -17.05 -8.49
C ILE A 282 -14.16 -18.00 -9.15
N THR A 283 -14.66 -17.59 -10.33
CA THR A 283 -15.53 -18.39 -11.17
C THR A 283 -14.71 -18.93 -12.33
N PHE A 284 -14.63 -20.24 -12.45
CA PHE A 284 -13.98 -20.93 -13.56
C PHE A 284 -14.99 -21.27 -14.65
N SER A 285 -14.61 -21.11 -15.91
CA SER A 285 -15.36 -21.66 -17.03
C SER A 285 -15.50 -23.18 -16.87
N PRO A 286 -16.51 -23.82 -17.50
CA PRO A 286 -16.77 -25.25 -17.27
C PRO A 286 -15.53 -26.12 -17.48
N LEU A 287 -15.19 -26.91 -16.45
CA LEU A 287 -14.18 -27.96 -16.55
C LEU A 287 -14.59 -28.96 -17.65
N PHE A 288 -13.61 -29.58 -18.33
CA PHE A 288 -13.79 -30.61 -19.37
C PHE A 288 -14.42 -30.14 -20.68
N SER A 289 -14.42 -28.82 -20.97
CA SER A 289 -15.11 -28.32 -22.16
C SER A 289 -16.54 -28.84 -22.31
N ASN A 290 -17.16 -29.17 -21.17
CA ASN A 290 -18.55 -29.64 -21.11
C ASN A 290 -19.49 -28.48 -20.78
N PRO A 291 -20.16 -27.87 -21.78
CA PRO A 291 -21.06 -26.75 -21.53
C PRO A 291 -22.21 -27.06 -20.56
N SER A 292 -22.54 -28.34 -20.40
CA SER A 292 -23.60 -28.81 -19.51
C SER A 292 -23.18 -28.82 -18.03
N ALA A 293 -21.89 -28.77 -17.73
CA ALA A 293 -21.40 -28.76 -16.34
C ALA A 293 -21.60 -27.42 -15.62
N GLY A 294 -21.82 -26.33 -16.38
CA GLY A 294 -21.89 -24.97 -15.81
C GLY A 294 -20.55 -24.45 -15.30
N PRO A 295 -20.46 -23.13 -14.99
CA PRO A 295 -19.28 -22.55 -14.35
C PRO A 295 -19.15 -23.05 -12.90
N MET A 296 -17.90 -23.17 -12.41
CA MET A 296 -17.60 -23.55 -11.04
C MET A 296 -17.14 -22.32 -10.25
N GLU A 297 -17.87 -21.94 -9.24
CA GLU A 297 -17.49 -20.87 -8.30
C GLU A 297 -16.73 -21.46 -7.11
N VAL A 298 -15.58 -20.86 -6.80
CA VAL A 298 -14.75 -21.23 -5.65
C VAL A 298 -14.70 -20.05 -4.71
N PRO A 299 -15.47 -20.09 -3.60
CA PRO A 299 -15.46 -19.02 -2.61
C PRO A 299 -14.08 -18.83 -1.96
N GLN A 300 -13.66 -17.59 -1.82
CA GLN A 300 -12.44 -17.19 -1.11
C GLN A 300 -12.80 -16.07 -0.10
N PRO A 301 -13.50 -16.39 1.00
CA PRO A 301 -13.87 -15.39 2.00
C PRO A 301 -12.62 -14.78 2.63
N LYS A 302 -12.63 -13.47 2.83
CA LYS A 302 -11.52 -12.72 3.43
C LYS A 302 -11.96 -12.03 4.72
N HIS A 303 -13.15 -11.43 4.74
CA HIS A 303 -13.75 -10.75 5.91
C HIS A 303 -12.75 -9.87 6.67
N TRP A 304 -11.96 -9.07 5.91
CA TRP A 304 -10.96 -8.22 6.51
C TRP A 304 -11.62 -7.10 7.34
N ASN A 305 -10.93 -6.67 8.38
CA ASN A 305 -11.34 -5.55 9.21
C ASN A 305 -10.78 -4.24 8.69
N ASP A 306 -11.48 -3.14 8.92
CA ASP A 306 -10.97 -1.80 8.67
C ASP A 306 -9.75 -1.52 9.55
N GLY A 307 -8.85 -0.66 9.09
CA GLY A 307 -7.62 -0.39 9.80
C GLY A 307 -7.09 1.02 9.69
N TRP A 308 -6.22 1.34 10.63
CA TRP A 308 -5.52 2.60 10.69
C TRP A 308 -4.02 2.43 10.42
N ARG A 309 -3.47 3.43 9.77
CA ARG A 309 -2.05 3.69 9.70
C ARG A 309 -1.77 5.02 10.36
N TYR A 310 -0.79 5.05 11.24
CA TYR A 310 -0.28 6.25 11.88
C TYR A 310 1.16 6.48 11.46
N ALA A 311 1.49 7.70 11.07
CA ALA A 311 2.85 8.04 10.68
C ALA A 311 3.25 9.40 11.26
N ILE A 312 4.50 9.50 11.63
CA ILE A 312 5.12 10.75 12.05
C ILE A 312 6.46 10.88 11.35
N GLY A 313 6.73 12.06 10.80
CA GLY A 313 7.98 12.38 10.12
C GLY A 313 8.50 13.74 10.48
N ILE A 314 9.83 13.86 10.50
CA ILE A 314 10.54 15.10 10.71
C ILE A 314 11.51 15.34 9.56
N GLU A 315 11.58 16.57 9.09
CA GLU A 315 12.56 17.05 8.12
C GLU A 315 13.33 18.23 8.71
N HIS A 316 14.65 18.23 8.51
CA HIS A 316 15.54 19.29 8.95
C HIS A 316 16.50 19.69 7.84
N GLU A 317 16.52 20.99 7.50
CA GLU A 317 17.46 21.57 6.56
C GLU A 317 18.83 21.82 7.24
N LEU A 318 19.82 21.05 6.83
CA LEU A 318 21.20 21.21 7.29
C LEU A 318 21.87 22.46 6.67
N SER A 319 21.48 22.77 5.44
CA SER A 319 21.95 23.92 4.68
C SER A 319 20.98 24.25 3.56
N ASP A 320 21.23 25.31 2.80
CA ASP A 320 20.43 25.72 1.64
C ASP A 320 20.37 24.65 0.52
N LYS A 321 21.09 23.53 0.65
CA LYS A 321 21.16 22.47 -0.36
C LYS A 321 20.88 21.08 0.18
N TYR A 322 20.93 20.85 1.47
CA TYR A 322 20.82 19.53 2.05
C TYR A 322 19.81 19.50 3.17
N SER A 323 18.91 18.52 3.10
CA SER A 323 17.97 18.18 4.17
C SER A 323 18.12 16.72 4.59
N VAL A 324 17.84 16.43 5.84
CA VAL A 324 17.71 15.08 6.39
C VAL A 324 16.30 14.86 6.88
N MET A 325 15.85 13.61 6.79
CA MET A 325 14.50 13.22 7.17
C MET A 325 14.56 11.94 8.00
N ALA A 326 13.62 11.83 8.93
CA ALA A 326 13.37 10.60 9.67
C ALA A 326 11.87 10.40 9.85
N GLY A 327 11.43 9.15 9.85
CA GLY A 327 10.03 8.82 10.01
C GLY A 327 9.80 7.46 10.63
N ILE A 328 8.68 7.35 11.32
CA ILE A 328 8.15 6.09 11.82
C ILE A 328 6.69 5.98 11.40
N ALA A 329 6.23 4.76 11.14
CA ALA A 329 4.83 4.48 10.91
C ALA A 329 4.44 3.15 11.52
N HIS A 330 3.20 3.07 11.96
CA HIS A 330 2.57 1.86 12.46
C HIS A 330 1.31 1.58 11.64
N ASP A 331 1.22 0.38 11.09
CA ASP A 331 0.07 -0.13 10.36
C ASP A 331 -0.58 -1.25 11.16
N GLU A 332 -1.82 -1.05 11.59
CA GLU A 332 -2.59 -2.08 12.27
C GLU A 332 -2.86 -3.29 11.35
N ARG A 333 -3.13 -4.47 11.89
CA ARG A 333 -3.46 -5.70 11.15
C ARG A 333 -4.96 -5.80 10.86
N GLY A 334 -5.40 -5.94 9.58
CA GLY A 334 -6.80 -6.15 9.20
C GLY A 334 -7.19 -7.59 8.90
N ILE A 335 -6.24 -8.51 8.83
CA ILE A 335 -6.49 -9.91 8.47
C ILE A 335 -6.85 -10.72 9.72
N PRO A 336 -8.09 -11.23 9.87
CA PRO A 336 -8.44 -12.13 10.96
C PRO A 336 -7.72 -13.48 10.79
N ASP A 337 -7.30 -14.11 11.89
CA ASP A 337 -6.64 -15.43 11.85
C ASP A 337 -7.50 -16.50 11.16
N ASP A 338 -8.83 -16.39 11.29
CA ASP A 338 -9.78 -17.33 10.67
C ASP A 338 -9.83 -17.25 9.14
N TYR A 339 -9.32 -16.18 8.54
CA TYR A 339 -9.33 -15.91 7.09
C TYR A 339 -7.94 -15.61 6.52
N ALA A 340 -6.91 -15.72 7.36
CA ALA A 340 -5.52 -15.56 6.95
C ALA A 340 -5.05 -16.75 6.10
N ASP A 341 -4.32 -16.46 5.03
CA ASP A 341 -3.77 -17.46 4.12
C ASP A 341 -2.43 -17.02 3.52
N PHE A 342 -1.79 -17.91 2.77
CA PHE A 342 -0.52 -17.65 2.09
C PHE A 342 -0.65 -16.81 0.81
N MET A 343 -1.86 -16.40 0.43
CA MET A 343 -2.06 -15.48 -0.70
C MET A 343 -1.62 -14.05 -0.35
N VAL A 344 -1.96 -13.58 0.86
CA VAL A 344 -1.55 -12.25 1.39
C VAL A 344 -1.11 -12.40 2.85
N PRO A 345 0.07 -12.97 3.11
CA PRO A 345 0.50 -13.32 4.45
C PRO A 345 1.17 -12.13 5.17
N THR A 346 0.40 -11.13 5.59
CA THR A 346 0.91 -9.94 6.29
C THR A 346 0.25 -9.72 7.63
N GLY A 347 1.08 -9.45 8.66
CA GLY A 347 0.67 -9.00 9.99
C GLY A 347 0.58 -7.48 10.10
N GLU A 348 0.55 -6.96 11.34
CA GLU A 348 0.81 -5.53 11.61
C GLU A 348 2.21 -5.14 11.15
N ARG A 349 2.45 -3.85 10.89
CA ARG A 349 3.75 -3.41 10.38
C ARG A 349 4.23 -2.15 11.11
N ASP A 350 5.49 -2.19 11.55
CA ASP A 350 6.21 -1.05 12.08
C ASP A 350 7.32 -0.65 11.11
N THR A 351 7.24 0.56 10.57
CA THR A 351 8.20 1.08 9.60
C THR A 351 9.09 2.13 10.23
N TYR A 352 10.39 1.99 10.04
CA TYR A 352 11.42 2.93 10.45
C TYR A 352 12.17 3.39 9.20
N SER A 353 12.29 4.69 9.00
CA SER A 353 12.87 5.26 7.79
C SER A 353 13.74 6.47 8.06
N LEU A 354 14.77 6.63 7.24
CA LEU A 354 15.69 7.75 7.22
C LEU A 354 15.94 8.17 5.78
N GLY A 355 16.21 9.45 5.56
CA GLY A 355 16.55 9.92 4.22
C GLY A 355 17.39 11.18 4.20
N VAL A 356 17.99 11.39 3.04
CA VAL A 356 18.76 12.60 2.72
C VAL A 356 18.30 13.14 1.38
N GLN A 357 18.23 14.46 1.28
CA GLN A 357 17.89 15.18 0.07
C GLN A 357 18.96 16.19 -0.25
N TYR A 358 19.35 16.23 -1.52
CA TYR A 358 20.05 17.37 -2.13
C TYR A 358 19.09 18.15 -3.01
N HIS A 359 19.08 19.45 -2.92
CA HIS A 359 18.30 20.30 -3.81
C HIS A 359 19.06 21.55 -4.23
N ASP A 360 18.82 21.99 -5.43
CA ASP A 360 19.20 23.28 -5.96
C ASP A 360 18.04 23.89 -6.79
N LYS A 361 18.32 24.99 -7.47
CA LYS A 361 17.28 25.69 -8.28
C LYS A 361 16.71 24.80 -9.39
N LYS A 362 17.46 23.83 -9.92
CA LYS A 362 17.07 23.04 -11.09
C LYS A 362 16.62 21.63 -10.74
N GLN A 363 17.10 21.07 -9.62
CA GLN A 363 16.85 19.66 -9.34
C GLN A 363 16.80 19.36 -7.85
N THR A 364 16.13 18.27 -7.55
CA THR A 364 16.12 17.62 -6.23
C THR A 364 16.44 16.15 -6.40
N ILE A 365 17.38 15.63 -5.61
CA ILE A 365 17.74 14.21 -5.55
C ILE A 365 17.55 13.77 -4.11
N ALA A 366 16.86 12.69 -3.89
CA ALA A 366 16.65 12.15 -2.55
C ALA A 366 16.88 10.63 -2.51
N LEU A 367 17.46 10.17 -1.42
CA LEU A 367 17.64 8.76 -1.09
C LEU A 367 17.02 8.50 0.28
N ALA A 368 16.24 7.43 0.37
CA ALA A 368 15.70 6.94 1.65
C ALA A 368 16.01 5.46 1.84
N LEU A 369 16.22 5.09 3.10
CA LEU A 369 16.42 3.74 3.57
C LEU A 369 15.38 3.46 4.65
N GLY A 370 14.84 2.24 4.65
CA GLY A 370 13.89 1.84 5.68
C GLY A 370 13.91 0.36 5.98
N TYR A 371 13.43 0.08 7.15
CA TYR A 371 13.19 -1.25 7.68
C TYR A 371 11.74 -1.31 8.16
N MET A 372 11.01 -2.28 7.66
CA MET A 372 9.64 -2.56 8.06
C MET A 372 9.63 -3.91 8.78
N ASP A 373 9.33 -3.91 10.05
CA ASP A 373 9.03 -5.11 10.83
C ASP A 373 7.60 -5.54 10.55
N VAL A 374 7.37 -6.84 10.41
CA VAL A 374 6.06 -7.40 10.11
C VAL A 374 5.70 -8.43 11.17
N GLY A 375 4.66 -8.16 11.91
CA GLY A 375 4.17 -9.01 12.98
C GLY A 375 3.78 -10.42 12.52
N ASP A 376 3.78 -11.33 13.43
CA ASP A 376 3.39 -12.73 13.22
C ASP A 376 1.93 -12.84 12.73
N LEU A 377 1.69 -13.79 11.82
CA LEU A 377 0.35 -14.09 11.31
C LEU A 377 0.03 -15.56 11.50
N ASN A 378 -0.98 -15.87 12.30
CA ASN A 378 -1.50 -17.22 12.45
C ASN A 378 -2.54 -17.51 11.37
N MET A 379 -2.55 -18.75 10.89
CA MET A 379 -3.44 -19.24 9.83
C MET A 379 -4.07 -20.54 10.27
N LYS A 380 -5.38 -20.64 10.12
CA LYS A 380 -6.15 -21.87 10.34
C LYS A 380 -6.31 -22.65 9.04
N LYS A 381 -6.75 -23.88 9.18
CA LYS A 381 -7.07 -24.75 8.02
C LYS A 381 -8.23 -24.16 7.20
N HIS A 382 -8.05 -24.12 5.90
CA HIS A 382 -9.10 -23.83 4.91
C HIS A 382 -9.33 -25.00 3.98
N ALA A 383 -10.46 -25.03 3.29
CA ALA A 383 -10.78 -26.07 2.29
C ALA A 383 -9.69 -26.17 1.23
N GLY A 384 -9.19 -27.37 0.99
CA GLY A 384 -8.11 -27.66 0.05
C GLY A 384 -6.69 -27.54 0.60
N ASN A 385 -6.49 -27.01 1.83
CA ASN A 385 -5.20 -27.00 2.50
C ASN A 385 -4.91 -28.34 3.18
N MET A 386 -3.64 -28.74 3.18
CA MET A 386 -3.17 -30.00 3.76
C MET A 386 -2.44 -29.78 5.10
N TYR A 387 -2.57 -28.62 5.73
CA TYR A 387 -2.11 -28.33 7.08
C TYR A 387 -3.32 -28.01 7.99
N GLU A 388 -3.18 -28.25 9.29
CA GLU A 388 -4.21 -27.94 10.30
C GLU A 388 -4.08 -26.49 10.79
N LYS A 389 -2.86 -26.03 10.99
CA LYS A 389 -2.55 -24.63 11.25
C LYS A 389 -1.18 -24.28 10.70
N ALA A 390 -0.96 -22.99 10.42
CA ALA A 390 0.32 -22.46 9.99
C ALA A 390 0.57 -21.08 10.60
N LYS A 391 1.81 -20.63 10.51
CA LYS A 391 2.21 -19.32 11.03
C LYS A 391 3.29 -18.72 10.15
N MET A 392 3.13 -17.43 9.78
CA MET A 392 4.24 -16.59 9.32
C MET A 392 4.90 -15.94 10.53
N HIS A 393 6.23 -15.88 10.52
CA HIS A 393 7.02 -15.31 11.60
C HIS A 393 8.38 -14.81 11.09
N ASP A 394 9.10 -14.08 11.93
CA ASP A 394 10.41 -13.48 11.57
C ASP A 394 10.32 -12.72 10.23
N SER A 395 9.22 -11.98 10.04
CA SER A 395 8.94 -11.30 8.79
C SER A 395 9.39 -9.85 8.84
N TYR A 396 10.09 -9.38 7.81
CA TYR A 396 10.53 -8.01 7.67
C TYR A 396 10.75 -7.63 6.21
N THR A 397 10.76 -6.33 5.92
CA THR A 397 11.06 -5.82 4.57
C THR A 397 12.13 -4.74 4.64
N LYS A 398 13.16 -4.87 3.80
CA LYS A 398 14.15 -3.81 3.58
C LYS A 398 13.74 -2.99 2.38
N ILE A 399 13.78 -1.66 2.52
CA ILE A 399 13.29 -0.75 1.48
C ILE A 399 14.35 0.31 1.21
N VAL A 400 14.58 0.56 -0.09
CA VAL A 400 15.44 1.65 -0.57
C VAL A 400 14.64 2.44 -1.59
N VAL A 401 14.53 3.75 -1.44
CA VAL A 401 13.80 4.60 -2.39
C VAL A 401 14.74 5.69 -2.90
N LEU A 402 14.77 5.87 -4.22
CA LEU A 402 15.50 6.93 -4.90
C LEU A 402 14.51 7.82 -5.65
N SER A 403 14.64 9.13 -5.52
CA SER A 403 13.86 10.11 -6.26
C SER A 403 14.74 11.13 -6.95
N TYR A 404 14.33 11.52 -8.15
CA TYR A 404 14.89 12.64 -8.91
C TYR A 404 13.77 13.56 -9.38
N GLN A 405 13.88 14.85 -9.10
CA GLN A 405 12.96 15.88 -9.58
C GLN A 405 13.71 16.93 -10.37
N TYR A 406 13.15 17.35 -11.50
CA TYR A 406 13.61 18.45 -12.31
C TYR A 406 12.63 19.63 -12.21
N ASN A 407 13.17 20.83 -12.01
CA ASN A 407 12.41 22.09 -11.96
C ASN A 407 12.65 22.85 -13.27
N PHE A 408 11.60 23.05 -14.06
CA PHE A 408 11.67 23.74 -15.35
C PHE A 408 11.81 25.24 -15.18
#